data_180fa15d02a168e8fb3e513f6567cf46
#
_entry.id   180fa15d02a168e8fb3e513f6567cf46
#
_cell.length_a   1.000
_cell.length_b   1.000
_cell.length_c   1.000
_cell.angle_alpha   90.00
_cell.angle_beta   90.00
_cell.angle_gamma   90.00
#
_symmetry.space_group_name_H-M   'P 1'
#
loop_
_entity.id
_entity.type
_entity.pdbx_description
1 polymer ?
#
loop_
_entity_poly.entity_id
_entity_poly.type
_entity_poly.pdbx_seq_one_letter_code
_entity_poly.pdbx_strand_id
1 'polypeptide(L)'
;MAFVRFMKTIAPRYPELVILGDLFDYWIGDDAHPEAQPVIALLKLHAATGRRVIVMPGNRDVMLGAAFARAAGAELIRDPIVADICGRKTLLAHGDQWCLRDVAYQKFRALTHDPRWQAMMLMKSVEERLAIAKQARAQSESEKGEKSMADMDVVESAVAEAVKAAGVDLVIHGHTHKPAAHMQNGYERWVIPDWELDGPDGTAKSGAITFLEGARPQIQMF
;
A
#
# COMPACT_ATOMS: atom_id res chain seq x y z
N MET A 1 -4.52 -15.13 -9.63
CA MET A 1 -3.88 -16.43 -9.22
C MET A 1 -2.61 -16.22 -8.38
N ALA A 2 -1.73 -15.26 -8.68
CA ALA A 2 -0.47 -15.03 -7.95
C ALA A 2 -0.67 -14.74 -6.45
N PHE A 3 -1.60 -13.85 -6.07
CA PHE A 3 -1.89 -13.56 -4.66
C PHE A 3 -2.34 -14.81 -3.87
N VAL A 4 -3.19 -15.66 -4.48
CA VAL A 4 -3.61 -16.93 -3.86
C VAL A 4 -2.43 -17.86 -3.63
N ARG A 5 -1.51 -17.94 -4.60
CA ARG A 5 -0.27 -18.73 -4.47
C ARG A 5 0.60 -18.20 -3.35
N PHE A 6 0.83 -16.89 -3.32
CA PHE A 6 1.59 -16.22 -2.26
C PHE A 6 1.00 -16.54 -0.88
N MET A 7 -0.30 -16.32 -0.69
CA MET A 7 -1.00 -16.59 0.57
C MET A 7 -0.94 -18.04 1.02
N LYS A 8 -0.82 -18.99 0.07
CA LYS A 8 -0.73 -20.42 0.38
C LYS A 8 0.69 -20.94 0.61
N THR A 9 1.70 -20.30 0.00
CA THR A 9 3.05 -20.89 -0.05
C THR A 9 4.14 -20.05 0.58
N ILE A 10 3.98 -18.73 0.58
CA ILE A 10 5.01 -17.79 1.07
C ILE A 10 4.59 -17.16 2.40
N ALA A 11 3.45 -16.48 2.44
CA ALA A 11 2.97 -15.80 3.64
C ALA A 11 2.93 -16.69 4.89
N PRO A 12 2.58 -17.99 4.82
CA PRO A 12 2.59 -18.87 6.00
C PRO A 12 3.96 -19.15 6.62
N ARG A 13 5.03 -18.74 5.97
CA ARG A 13 6.40 -18.88 6.49
C ARG A 13 6.76 -17.79 7.50
N TYR A 14 5.94 -16.73 7.60
CA TYR A 14 6.20 -15.56 8.40
C TYR A 14 5.08 -15.35 9.43
N PRO A 15 5.39 -14.84 10.63
CA PRO A 15 4.40 -14.60 11.68
C PRO A 15 3.50 -13.39 11.36
N GLU A 16 3.99 -12.48 10.52
CA GLU A 16 3.29 -11.25 10.18
C GLU A 16 3.31 -11.02 8.66
N LEU A 17 2.17 -10.54 8.15
CA LEU A 17 1.99 -10.02 6.80
C LEU A 17 1.62 -8.54 6.91
N VAL A 18 2.46 -7.68 6.33
CA VAL A 18 2.21 -6.24 6.27
C VAL A 18 1.95 -5.84 4.82
N ILE A 19 0.81 -5.22 4.57
CA ILE A 19 0.40 -4.70 3.26
C ILE A 19 0.46 -3.17 3.34
N LEU A 20 1.30 -2.55 2.49
CA LEU A 20 1.57 -1.11 2.50
C LEU A 20 0.74 -0.36 1.45
N GLY A 21 -0.55 -0.59 1.46
CA GLY A 21 -1.52 0.09 0.61
C GLY A 21 -1.74 -0.54 -0.76
N ASP A 22 -2.79 -0.07 -1.42
CA ASP A 22 -3.19 -0.48 -2.77
C ASP A 22 -3.41 -2.00 -2.90
N LEU A 23 -3.98 -2.62 -1.85
CA LEU A 23 -4.41 -4.01 -1.89
C LEU A 23 -5.50 -4.24 -2.96
N PHE A 24 -6.31 -3.21 -3.19
CA PHE A 24 -7.38 -3.19 -4.17
C PHE A 24 -7.19 -2.03 -5.14
N ASP A 25 -7.65 -2.20 -6.38
CA ASP A 25 -7.59 -1.16 -7.41
C ASP A 25 -8.40 0.09 -7.09
N TYR A 26 -9.45 -0.05 -6.31
CA TYR A 26 -10.23 1.02 -5.69
C TYR A 26 -11.02 0.46 -4.51
N TRP A 27 -11.36 1.31 -3.54
CA TRP A 27 -12.23 0.97 -2.43
C TRP A 27 -13.14 2.15 -2.13
N ILE A 28 -14.44 1.96 -2.31
CA ILE A 28 -15.45 3.03 -2.19
C ILE A 28 -16.30 2.92 -0.92
N GLY A 29 -15.90 2.06 0.00
CA GLY A 29 -16.56 1.78 1.28
C GLY A 29 -16.73 0.29 1.50
N ASP A 30 -16.76 -0.13 2.75
CA ASP A 30 -16.80 -1.55 3.15
C ASP A 30 -18.10 -2.28 2.75
N ASP A 31 -19.12 -1.54 2.34
CA ASP A 31 -20.44 -2.02 1.92
C ASP A 31 -20.54 -2.35 0.41
N ALA A 32 -19.47 -2.13 -0.36
CA ALA A 32 -19.59 -1.99 -1.81
C ALA A 32 -18.76 -2.98 -2.65
N HIS A 33 -18.09 -3.95 -2.04
CA HIS A 33 -17.08 -4.78 -2.73
C HIS A 33 -17.31 -6.30 -2.58
N PRO A 34 -18.40 -6.86 -3.14
CA PRO A 34 -18.62 -8.31 -3.12
C PRO A 34 -17.51 -9.08 -3.86
N GLU A 35 -16.90 -8.49 -4.89
CA GLU A 35 -15.78 -9.06 -5.65
C GLU A 35 -14.49 -9.23 -4.84
N ALA A 36 -14.33 -8.47 -3.76
CA ALA A 36 -13.17 -8.56 -2.86
C ALA A 36 -13.24 -9.75 -1.87
N GLN A 37 -14.40 -10.39 -1.75
CA GLN A 37 -14.63 -11.48 -0.79
C GLN A 37 -13.59 -12.62 -0.87
N PRO A 38 -13.10 -13.06 -2.04
CA PRO A 38 -12.07 -14.10 -2.11
C PRO A 38 -10.74 -13.64 -1.46
N VAL A 39 -10.34 -12.38 -1.62
CA VAL A 39 -9.13 -11.82 -1.01
C VAL A 39 -9.33 -11.69 0.51
N ILE A 40 -10.46 -11.14 0.94
CA ILE A 40 -10.82 -11.02 2.36
C ILE A 40 -10.81 -12.38 3.05
N ALA A 41 -11.39 -13.41 2.42
CA ALA A 41 -11.40 -14.75 2.96
C ALA A 41 -10.00 -15.36 3.11
N LEU A 42 -9.09 -15.11 2.16
CA LEU A 42 -7.70 -15.55 2.25
C LEU A 42 -6.96 -14.90 3.41
N LEU A 43 -7.13 -13.59 3.61
CA LEU A 43 -6.55 -12.87 4.73
C LEU A 43 -7.09 -13.40 6.06
N LYS A 44 -8.41 -13.60 6.15
CA LYS A 44 -9.06 -14.17 7.34
C LYS A 44 -8.53 -15.56 7.67
N LEU A 45 -8.40 -16.44 6.67
CA LEU A 45 -7.84 -17.78 6.87
C LEU A 45 -6.40 -17.70 7.37
N HIS A 46 -5.60 -16.78 6.84
CA HIS A 46 -4.24 -16.56 7.31
C HIS A 46 -4.22 -16.08 8.77
N ALA A 47 -5.03 -15.09 9.13
CA ALA A 47 -5.15 -14.59 10.48
C ALA A 47 -5.65 -15.67 11.47
N ALA A 48 -6.57 -16.54 11.04
CA ALA A 48 -7.08 -17.64 11.85
C ALA A 48 -6.03 -18.69 12.24
N THR A 49 -4.86 -18.69 11.58
CA THR A 49 -3.71 -19.54 11.96
C THR A 49 -2.85 -18.94 13.09
N GLY A 50 -3.27 -17.82 13.68
CA GLY A 50 -2.52 -17.10 14.72
C GLY A 50 -1.47 -16.12 14.18
N ARG A 51 -1.44 -15.86 12.87
CA ARG A 51 -0.55 -14.90 12.23
C ARG A 51 -1.20 -13.52 12.16
N ARG A 52 -0.39 -12.49 12.26
CA ARG A 52 -0.90 -11.12 12.15
C ARG A 52 -1.03 -10.72 10.67
N VAL A 53 -2.15 -10.08 10.35
CA VAL A 53 -2.38 -9.40 9.08
C VAL A 53 -2.53 -7.91 9.38
N ILE A 54 -1.64 -7.12 8.85
CA ILE A 54 -1.58 -5.66 9.07
C ILE A 54 -1.75 -5.00 7.71
N VAL A 55 -2.69 -4.07 7.60
CA VAL A 55 -2.99 -3.36 6.35
C VAL A 55 -2.92 -1.86 6.59
N MET A 56 -2.09 -1.20 5.82
CA MET A 56 -2.06 0.25 5.68
C MET A 56 -2.89 0.59 4.43
N PRO A 57 -3.90 1.44 4.50
CA PRO A 57 -4.57 1.90 3.29
C PRO A 57 -3.62 2.70 2.39
N GLY A 58 -3.69 2.46 1.08
CA GLY A 58 -3.01 3.26 0.07
C GLY A 58 -3.94 4.29 -0.56
N ASN A 59 -3.51 4.90 -1.64
CA ASN A 59 -4.32 5.93 -2.31
C ASN A 59 -5.51 5.37 -3.08
N ARG A 60 -5.45 4.11 -3.53
CA ARG A 60 -6.55 3.46 -4.23
C ARG A 60 -7.62 2.93 -3.28
N ASP A 61 -7.21 2.53 -2.09
CA ASP A 61 -8.07 1.91 -1.10
C ASP A 61 -8.10 2.67 0.24
N VAL A 62 -7.97 3.99 0.17
CA VAL A 62 -7.95 4.92 1.32
C VAL A 62 -9.20 4.83 2.20
N MET A 63 -10.31 4.32 1.67
CA MET A 63 -11.58 4.17 2.39
C MET A 63 -11.77 2.77 3.01
N LEU A 64 -10.71 1.94 3.09
CA LEU A 64 -10.73 0.70 3.87
C LEU A 64 -11.08 1.01 5.32
N GLY A 65 -12.10 0.36 5.84
CA GLY A 65 -12.66 0.68 7.15
C GLY A 65 -12.72 -0.51 8.11
N ALA A 66 -13.34 -0.28 9.24
CA ALA A 66 -13.40 -1.25 10.33
C ALA A 66 -14.17 -2.53 9.98
N ALA A 67 -15.13 -2.49 9.03
CA ALA A 67 -15.86 -3.67 8.60
C ALA A 67 -14.96 -4.58 7.74
N PHE A 68 -14.17 -4.02 6.83
CA PHE A 68 -13.12 -4.76 6.13
C PHE A 68 -12.14 -5.40 7.12
N ALA A 69 -11.61 -4.62 8.08
CA ALA A 69 -10.64 -5.12 9.05
C ALA A 69 -11.18 -6.34 9.83
N ARG A 70 -12.40 -6.26 10.32
CA ARG A 70 -13.07 -7.38 11.01
C ARG A 70 -13.30 -8.58 10.07
N ALA A 71 -13.71 -8.34 8.84
CA ALA A 71 -13.98 -9.41 7.87
C ALA A 71 -12.70 -10.14 7.46
N ALA A 72 -11.59 -9.41 7.30
CA ALA A 72 -10.28 -9.95 6.93
C ALA A 72 -9.48 -10.51 8.11
N GLY A 73 -9.89 -10.23 9.35
CA GLY A 73 -9.07 -10.50 10.55
C GLY A 73 -7.78 -9.68 10.56
N ALA A 74 -7.83 -8.47 10.00
CA ALA A 74 -6.69 -7.59 9.84
C ALA A 74 -6.71 -6.43 10.84
N GLU A 75 -5.52 -5.91 11.12
CA GLU A 75 -5.31 -4.65 11.81
C GLU A 75 -5.08 -3.54 10.79
N LEU A 76 -5.90 -2.48 10.81
CA LEU A 76 -5.64 -1.28 10.02
C LEU A 76 -4.69 -0.36 10.76
N ILE A 77 -3.63 0.07 10.07
CA ILE A 77 -2.64 1.01 10.59
C ILE A 77 -2.65 2.32 9.82
N ARG A 78 -2.17 3.39 10.46
CA ARG A 78 -2.03 4.71 9.84
C ARG A 78 -0.81 4.77 8.93
N ASP A 79 -0.86 5.68 7.97
CA ASP A 79 0.24 6.04 7.08
C ASP A 79 0.74 7.47 7.39
N PRO A 80 2.04 7.67 7.71
CA PRO A 80 3.05 6.64 8.02
C PRO A 80 2.99 6.17 9.48
N ILE A 81 3.74 5.10 9.79
CA ILE A 81 3.91 4.59 11.16
C ILE A 81 5.32 4.05 11.37
N VAL A 82 5.84 4.20 12.60
CA VAL A 82 7.04 3.49 13.02
C VAL A 82 6.63 2.17 13.67
N ALA A 83 7.15 1.09 13.15
CA ALA A 83 6.96 -0.26 13.68
C ALA A 83 8.30 -0.89 14.03
N ASP A 84 8.30 -1.79 15.02
CA ASP A 84 9.44 -2.68 15.25
C ASP A 84 9.29 -3.92 14.36
N ILE A 85 10.25 -4.11 13.46
CA ILE A 85 10.26 -5.27 12.57
C ILE A 85 11.55 -6.07 12.85
N CYS A 86 11.38 -7.21 13.46
CA CYS A 86 12.48 -8.09 13.84
C CYS A 86 13.60 -7.35 14.63
N GLY A 87 13.20 -6.48 15.60
CA GLY A 87 14.12 -5.72 16.44
C GLY A 87 14.67 -4.44 15.82
N ARG A 88 14.26 -4.07 14.59
CA ARG A 88 14.68 -2.82 13.95
C ARG A 88 13.49 -1.86 13.81
N LYS A 89 13.62 -0.66 14.40
CA LYS A 89 12.64 0.40 14.21
C LYS A 89 12.62 0.84 12.75
N THR A 90 11.47 0.70 12.12
CA THR A 90 11.28 0.91 10.68
C THR A 90 10.13 1.87 10.44
N LEU A 91 10.34 2.89 9.62
CA LEU A 91 9.27 3.74 9.12
C LEU A 91 8.58 3.01 7.98
N LEU A 92 7.31 2.68 8.18
CA LEU A 92 6.44 2.12 7.15
C LEU A 92 5.55 3.21 6.58
N ALA A 93 5.40 3.23 5.27
CA ALA A 93 4.52 4.18 4.59
C ALA A 93 3.96 3.58 3.31
N HIS A 94 2.80 4.10 2.86
CA HIS A 94 2.39 3.85 1.47
C HIS A 94 3.37 4.53 0.52
N GLY A 95 3.72 5.79 0.76
CA GLY A 95 4.79 6.51 0.06
C GLY A 95 4.33 7.64 -0.83
N ASP A 96 3.06 7.70 -1.15
CA ASP A 96 2.44 8.70 -2.03
C ASP A 96 2.54 10.13 -1.49
N GLN A 97 2.60 10.32 -0.16
CA GLN A 97 2.79 11.61 0.49
C GLN A 97 4.13 12.27 0.16
N TRP A 98 5.09 11.52 -0.34
CA TRP A 98 6.41 12.02 -0.71
C TRP A 98 6.57 12.33 -2.20
N CYS A 99 5.56 12.05 -3.04
CA CYS A 99 5.54 12.39 -4.46
C CYS A 99 5.19 13.87 -4.67
N LEU A 100 5.99 14.77 -4.10
CA LEU A 100 5.68 16.21 -3.98
C LEU A 100 5.72 16.97 -5.32
N ARG A 101 6.34 16.40 -6.36
CA ARG A 101 6.38 17.04 -7.69
C ARG A 101 5.02 16.97 -8.38
N ASP A 102 4.21 15.97 -8.08
CA ASP A 102 2.84 15.86 -8.57
C ASP A 102 1.86 16.68 -7.72
N VAL A 103 1.87 17.99 -7.95
CA VAL A 103 1.06 18.95 -7.18
C VAL A 103 -0.45 18.65 -7.32
N ALA A 104 -0.90 18.22 -8.49
CA ALA A 104 -2.30 17.86 -8.72
C ALA A 104 -2.70 16.65 -7.88
N TYR A 105 -1.87 15.64 -7.87
CA TYR A 105 -2.04 14.46 -7.05
C TYR A 105 -2.04 14.80 -5.54
N GLN A 106 -1.10 15.63 -5.05
CA GLN A 106 -1.06 16.00 -3.64
C GLN A 106 -2.33 16.74 -3.18
N LYS A 107 -2.95 17.55 -4.04
CA LYS A 107 -4.26 18.18 -3.76
C LYS A 107 -5.36 17.12 -3.66
N PHE A 108 -5.38 16.15 -4.58
CA PHE A 108 -6.33 15.05 -4.56
C PHE A 108 -6.14 14.19 -3.31
N ARG A 109 -4.89 13.87 -2.96
CA ARG A 109 -4.55 13.14 -1.73
C ARG A 109 -5.07 13.85 -0.48
N ALA A 110 -4.81 15.15 -0.35
CA ALA A 110 -5.28 15.94 0.78
C ALA A 110 -6.81 15.90 0.91
N LEU A 111 -7.53 15.90 -0.21
CA LEU A 111 -8.98 15.78 -0.24
C LEU A 111 -9.45 14.40 0.22
N THR A 112 -8.91 13.32 -0.37
CA THR A 112 -9.36 11.94 -0.11
C THR A 112 -8.99 11.43 1.28
N HIS A 113 -7.96 11.99 1.89
CA HIS A 113 -7.58 11.69 3.27
C HIS A 113 -8.31 12.57 4.32
N ASP A 114 -9.12 13.57 3.91
CA ASP A 114 -9.95 14.31 4.86
C ASP A 114 -11.13 13.44 5.34
N PRO A 115 -11.25 13.18 6.66
CA PRO A 115 -12.33 12.36 7.21
C PRO A 115 -13.73 12.92 6.88
N ARG A 116 -13.87 14.24 6.72
CA ARG A 116 -15.14 14.88 6.35
C ARG A 116 -15.51 14.54 4.92
N TRP A 117 -14.55 14.53 4.00
CA TRP A 117 -14.78 14.12 2.63
C TRP A 117 -15.16 12.63 2.57
N GLN A 118 -14.45 11.76 3.31
CA GLN A 118 -14.77 10.34 3.39
C GLN A 118 -16.19 10.10 3.92
N ALA A 119 -16.57 10.80 5.00
CA ALA A 119 -17.92 10.72 5.55
C ALA A 119 -18.98 11.17 4.53
N MET A 120 -18.74 12.27 3.80
CA MET A 120 -19.63 12.75 2.75
C MET A 120 -19.74 11.74 1.60
N MET A 121 -18.63 11.09 1.22
CA MET A 121 -18.65 10.05 0.21
C MET A 121 -19.50 8.85 0.64
N LEU A 122 -19.38 8.41 1.89
CA LEU A 122 -20.17 7.28 2.42
C LEU A 122 -21.67 7.57 2.53
N MET A 123 -22.10 8.83 2.50
CA MET A 123 -23.52 9.20 2.43
C MET A 123 -24.13 9.05 1.03
N LYS A 124 -23.30 8.89 -0.01
CA LYS A 124 -23.74 8.69 -1.38
C LYS A 124 -24.10 7.23 -1.65
N SER A 125 -24.91 6.99 -2.67
CA SER A 125 -25.19 5.62 -3.12
C SER A 125 -23.91 4.92 -3.61
N VAL A 126 -23.91 3.60 -3.64
CA VAL A 126 -22.79 2.80 -4.16
C VAL A 126 -22.50 3.15 -5.61
N GLU A 127 -23.55 3.35 -6.41
CA GLU A 127 -23.47 3.72 -7.83
C GLU A 127 -22.77 5.08 -8.03
N GLU A 128 -23.14 6.08 -7.22
CA GLU A 128 -22.52 7.40 -7.26
C GLU A 128 -21.04 7.33 -6.87
N ARG A 129 -20.72 6.59 -5.78
CA ARG A 129 -19.33 6.39 -5.34
C ARG A 129 -18.50 5.69 -6.40
N LEU A 130 -19.05 4.68 -7.06
CA LEU A 130 -18.40 3.95 -8.12
C LEU A 130 -18.13 4.84 -9.35
N ALA A 131 -19.10 5.68 -9.72
CA ALA A 131 -18.94 6.62 -10.82
C ALA A 131 -17.79 7.62 -10.55
N ILE A 132 -17.74 8.17 -9.33
CA ILE A 132 -16.66 9.08 -8.89
C ILE A 132 -15.30 8.38 -8.93
N ALA A 133 -15.21 7.16 -8.40
CA ALA A 133 -13.96 6.41 -8.40
C ALA A 133 -13.46 6.09 -9.83
N LYS A 134 -14.35 5.68 -10.73
CA LYS A 134 -14.04 5.44 -12.14
C LYS A 134 -13.55 6.71 -12.85
N GLN A 135 -14.20 7.83 -12.60
CA GLN A 135 -13.79 9.11 -13.17
C GLN A 135 -12.41 9.53 -12.68
N ALA A 136 -12.16 9.44 -11.36
CA ALA A 136 -10.85 9.77 -10.77
C ALA A 136 -9.73 8.87 -11.33
N ARG A 137 -10.01 7.57 -11.53
CA ARG A 137 -9.06 6.64 -12.13
C ARG A 137 -8.76 6.97 -13.58
N ALA A 138 -9.78 7.23 -14.39
CA ALA A 138 -9.62 7.59 -15.80
C ALA A 138 -8.80 8.88 -15.95
N GLN A 139 -9.04 9.88 -15.09
CA GLN A 139 -8.25 11.11 -15.06
C GLN A 139 -6.80 10.83 -14.69
N SER A 140 -6.55 10.03 -13.63
CA SER A 140 -5.18 9.66 -13.22
C SER A 140 -4.42 8.92 -14.32
N GLU A 141 -5.07 8.02 -15.06
CA GLU A 141 -4.44 7.28 -16.17
C GLU A 141 -4.12 8.20 -17.35
N SER A 142 -5.02 9.13 -17.71
CA SER A 142 -4.77 10.14 -18.72
C SER A 142 -3.56 11.02 -18.37
N GLU A 143 -3.50 11.49 -17.13
CA GLU A 143 -2.41 12.36 -16.66
C GLU A 143 -1.06 11.62 -16.56
N LYS A 144 -1.05 10.31 -16.30
CA LYS A 144 0.20 9.51 -16.28
C LYS A 144 0.92 9.52 -17.63
N GLY A 145 0.20 9.59 -18.75
CA GLY A 145 0.77 9.66 -20.07
C GLY A 145 1.55 10.97 -20.34
N GLU A 146 1.26 12.02 -19.59
CA GLU A 146 1.86 13.35 -19.74
C GLU A 146 2.96 13.62 -18.69
N LYS A 147 3.02 12.84 -17.61
CA LYS A 147 3.96 13.04 -16.50
C LYS A 147 5.27 12.30 -16.74
N SER A 148 6.38 12.93 -16.37
CA SER A 148 7.68 12.26 -16.37
C SER A 148 7.76 11.20 -15.26
N MET A 149 8.59 10.18 -15.46
CA MET A 149 8.88 9.16 -14.43
C MET A 149 9.45 9.77 -13.15
N ALA A 150 10.08 10.97 -13.22
CA ALA A 150 10.62 11.68 -12.09
C ALA A 150 9.53 12.40 -11.28
N ASP A 151 8.46 12.86 -11.92
CA ASP A 151 7.34 13.54 -11.25
C ASP A 151 6.52 12.56 -10.41
N MET A 152 6.45 11.31 -10.84
CA MET A 152 5.75 10.22 -10.16
C MET A 152 6.59 9.53 -9.07
N ASP A 153 7.81 9.98 -8.81
CA ASP A 153 8.69 9.40 -7.80
C ASP A 153 8.72 10.23 -6.52
N VAL A 154 9.14 9.62 -5.42
CA VAL A 154 9.31 10.32 -4.15
C VAL A 154 10.38 11.41 -4.26
N VAL A 155 10.19 12.49 -3.54
CA VAL A 155 11.20 13.52 -3.35
C VAL A 155 12.10 13.09 -2.18
N GLU A 156 13.38 12.79 -2.49
CA GLU A 156 14.31 12.21 -1.52
C GLU A 156 14.47 13.05 -0.25
N SER A 157 14.49 14.37 -0.36
CA SER A 157 14.58 15.28 0.81
C SER A 157 13.36 15.11 1.74
N ALA A 158 12.16 14.89 1.19
CA ALA A 158 10.95 14.67 2.00
C ALA A 158 11.01 13.34 2.74
N VAL A 159 11.54 12.30 2.09
CA VAL A 159 11.78 11.01 2.77
C VAL A 159 12.84 11.16 3.87
N ALA A 160 13.94 11.84 3.60
CA ALA A 160 15.00 12.09 4.59
C ALA A 160 14.48 12.85 5.80
N GLU A 161 13.64 13.88 5.60
CA GLU A 161 12.99 14.61 6.70
C GLU A 161 12.06 13.72 7.52
N ALA A 162 11.27 12.85 6.87
CA ALA A 162 10.38 11.92 7.56
C ALA A 162 11.16 10.88 8.38
N VAL A 163 12.21 10.30 7.83
CA VAL A 163 13.11 9.35 8.51
C VAL A 163 13.77 10.00 9.74
N LYS A 164 14.29 11.23 9.57
CA LYS A 164 14.89 12.02 10.66
C LYS A 164 13.87 12.32 11.76
N ALA A 165 12.67 12.76 11.38
CA ALA A 165 11.59 13.06 12.34
C ALA A 165 11.13 11.81 13.09
N ALA A 166 11.12 10.65 12.43
CA ALA A 166 10.78 9.37 13.02
C ALA A 166 11.90 8.79 13.92
N GLY A 167 13.12 9.29 13.83
CA GLY A 167 14.28 8.80 14.59
C GLY A 167 14.68 7.37 14.23
N VAL A 168 14.57 7.02 12.95
CA VAL A 168 14.89 5.68 12.43
C VAL A 168 15.97 5.74 11.35
N ASP A 169 16.52 4.61 10.97
CA ASP A 169 17.50 4.46 9.90
C ASP A 169 17.01 3.56 8.75
N LEU A 170 15.76 3.14 8.80
CA LEU A 170 15.14 2.30 7.78
C LEU A 170 13.74 2.79 7.47
N VAL A 171 13.45 2.95 6.18
CA VAL A 171 12.11 3.23 5.66
C VAL A 171 11.75 2.23 4.57
N ILE A 172 10.50 1.75 4.61
CA ILE A 172 9.93 0.88 3.59
C ILE A 172 8.64 1.49 3.09
N HIS A 173 8.50 1.58 1.78
CA HIS A 173 7.30 2.12 1.17
C HIS A 173 6.93 1.43 -0.14
N GLY A 174 5.72 1.69 -0.61
CA GLY A 174 5.16 1.22 -1.89
C GLY A 174 4.98 2.35 -2.91
N HIS A 175 3.82 2.37 -3.56
CA HIS A 175 3.27 3.39 -4.45
C HIS A 175 4.02 3.60 -5.78
N THR A 176 5.34 3.73 -5.77
CA THR A 176 6.12 4.14 -6.95
C THR A 176 6.35 3.02 -7.96
N HIS A 177 6.05 1.77 -7.62
CA HIS A 177 6.24 0.58 -8.46
C HIS A 177 7.68 0.41 -8.99
N LYS A 178 8.68 0.86 -8.19
CA LYS A 178 10.11 0.80 -8.54
C LYS A 178 10.87 0.02 -7.46
N PRO A 179 10.69 -1.31 -7.38
CA PRO A 179 11.30 -2.11 -6.32
C PRO A 179 12.82 -1.98 -6.32
N ALA A 180 13.36 -1.47 -5.23
CA ALA A 180 14.79 -1.28 -5.06
C ALA A 180 15.16 -1.06 -3.58
N ALA A 181 16.43 -1.30 -3.26
CA ALA A 181 17.05 -0.87 -2.03
C ALA A 181 18.01 0.29 -2.30
N HIS A 182 17.73 1.44 -1.71
CA HIS A 182 18.55 2.63 -1.85
C HIS A 182 19.32 2.86 -0.55
N MET A 183 20.64 2.95 -0.65
CA MET A 183 21.52 3.31 0.46
C MET A 183 21.75 4.80 0.41
N GLN A 184 21.14 5.52 1.35
CA GLN A 184 21.26 6.96 1.48
C GLN A 184 22.23 7.33 2.61
N ASN A 185 22.62 8.59 2.66
CA ASN A 185 23.46 9.09 3.75
C ASN A 185 22.72 9.03 5.09
N GLY A 186 22.93 7.98 5.87
CA GLY A 186 22.40 7.82 7.21
C GLY A 186 21.11 6.99 7.31
N TYR A 187 20.55 6.47 6.20
CA TYR A 187 19.41 5.57 6.23
C TYR A 187 19.28 4.68 5.00
N GLU A 188 18.48 3.63 5.11
CA GLU A 188 18.12 2.73 4.03
C GLU A 188 16.67 3.00 3.61
N ARG A 189 16.42 3.15 2.31
CA ARG A 189 15.08 3.25 1.72
C ARG A 189 14.81 2.04 0.84
N TRP A 190 13.76 1.31 1.16
CA TRP A 190 13.35 0.12 0.44
C TRP A 190 11.97 0.33 -0.16
N VAL A 191 11.83 0.03 -1.44
CA VAL A 191 10.56 0.07 -2.18
C VAL A 191 10.07 -1.35 -2.39
N ILE A 192 8.83 -1.62 -1.94
CA ILE A 192 8.23 -2.95 -2.12
C ILE A 192 7.95 -3.22 -3.59
N PRO A 193 8.08 -4.48 -4.04
CA PRO A 193 7.62 -4.89 -5.35
C PRO A 193 6.13 -4.64 -5.55
N ASP A 194 5.77 -4.19 -6.73
CA ASP A 194 4.39 -4.14 -7.19
C ASP A 194 3.85 -5.52 -7.57
N TRP A 195 2.52 -5.60 -7.63
CA TRP A 195 1.81 -6.80 -8.05
C TRP A 195 1.06 -6.46 -9.34
N GLU A 196 1.70 -6.66 -10.47
CA GLU A 196 1.14 -6.50 -11.80
C GLU A 196 0.91 -7.88 -12.39
N LEU A 197 -0.35 -8.27 -12.53
CA LEU A 197 -0.71 -9.61 -12.96
C LEU A 197 -1.07 -9.70 -14.45
N ASP A 198 -1.27 -8.55 -15.09
CA ASP A 198 -1.72 -8.38 -16.46
C ASP A 198 -0.77 -7.44 -17.23
N GLY A 199 0.53 -7.60 -17.08
CA GLY A 199 1.53 -6.78 -17.77
C GLY A 199 1.34 -6.86 -19.31
N PRO A 200 1.68 -5.79 -20.05
CA PRO A 200 1.41 -5.69 -21.50
C PRO A 200 2.12 -6.76 -22.36
N ASP A 201 3.13 -7.40 -21.79
CA ASP A 201 3.89 -8.50 -22.39
C ASP A 201 3.44 -9.89 -21.87
N GLY A 202 2.36 -9.96 -21.08
CA GLY A 202 1.88 -11.19 -20.45
C GLY A 202 2.75 -11.65 -19.28
N THR A 203 3.72 -10.85 -18.84
CA THR A 203 4.52 -11.15 -17.65
C THR A 203 3.78 -10.70 -16.39
N ALA A 204 3.62 -11.63 -15.44
CA ALA A 204 3.14 -11.29 -14.11
C ALA A 204 4.34 -10.94 -13.23
N LYS A 205 4.26 -9.79 -12.56
CA LYS A 205 5.22 -9.39 -11.52
C LYS A 205 4.54 -9.53 -10.16
N SER A 206 5.22 -10.13 -9.22
CA SER A 206 4.79 -10.16 -7.82
C SER A 206 6.00 -10.35 -6.92
N GLY A 207 5.96 -9.76 -5.75
CA GLY A 207 7.07 -9.88 -4.82
C GLY A 207 6.76 -9.29 -3.45
N ALA A 208 7.69 -9.45 -2.53
CA ALA A 208 7.61 -8.89 -1.19
C ALA A 208 9.01 -8.53 -0.68
N ILE A 209 9.05 -7.72 0.37
CA ILE A 209 10.25 -7.59 1.21
C ILE A 209 10.08 -8.54 2.38
N THR A 210 11.07 -9.38 2.61
CA THR A 210 11.11 -10.31 3.74
C THR A 210 12.13 -9.88 4.77
N PHE A 211 11.76 -10.04 6.04
CA PHE A 211 12.62 -9.81 7.19
C PHE A 211 12.80 -11.10 7.97
N LEU A 212 14.03 -11.34 8.39
CA LEU A 212 14.38 -12.37 9.34
C LEU A 212 15.17 -11.70 10.47
N GLU A 213 15.03 -12.21 11.69
CA GLU A 213 15.74 -11.69 12.85
C GLU A 213 17.27 -11.70 12.62
N GLY A 214 17.92 -10.57 12.88
CA GLY A 214 19.36 -10.40 12.67
C GLY A 214 19.81 -10.29 11.21
N ALA A 215 18.90 -10.34 10.23
CA ALA A 215 19.22 -10.22 8.81
C ALA A 215 18.78 -8.87 8.21
N ARG A 216 19.42 -8.48 7.11
CA ARG A 216 18.94 -7.36 6.30
C ARG A 216 17.65 -7.73 5.57
N PRO A 217 16.79 -6.73 5.27
CA PRO A 217 15.64 -6.94 4.40
C PRO A 217 16.07 -7.55 3.06
N GLN A 218 15.21 -8.33 2.45
CA GLN A 218 15.44 -8.93 1.13
C GLN A 218 14.22 -8.76 0.24
N ILE A 219 14.43 -8.29 -0.99
CA ILE A 219 13.40 -8.30 -2.03
C ILE A 219 13.33 -9.73 -2.61
N GLN A 220 12.16 -10.34 -2.56
CA GLN A 220 11.87 -11.64 -3.18
C GLN A 220 10.81 -11.45 -4.25
N MET A 221 11.13 -11.85 -5.48
CA MET A 221 10.18 -11.92 -6.60
C MET A 221 9.63 -13.35 -6.71
N PHE A 222 8.34 -13.48 -7.14
CA PHE A 222 7.64 -14.77 -7.18
C PHE A 222 7.07 -15.05 -8.57
#